data_154a04b58402f5f9025886ad52613600
#
_entry.id   154a04b58402f5f9025886ad52613600
#
_cell.length_a   1.000
_cell.length_b   1.000
_cell.length_c   1.000
_cell.angle_alpha   90.00
_cell.angle_beta   90.00
_cell.angle_gamma   90.00
#
_symmetry.space_group_name_H-M   'P 1'
#
loop_
_entity.id
_entity.type
_entity.pdbx_description
1 polymer ?
#
loop_
_entity_poly.entity_id
_entity_poly.type
_entity_poly.pdbx_seq_one_letter_code
_entity_poly.pdbx_strand_id
1 'polypeptide(L)'
;MPTKPDEKTSKLSRRAAIRLAGVSTAAVAGNLYFNSSVHAAGSDILSRTVISHTPELYCGWPTLTRCKNGQLLIVWSGGREEHVCPFGRVEMMRSNDEGKTWSWPRTIHDSAIDDRDAGILETNQGTLLVTTFSSLAYQAGLEKAIRDHASGNSPWEDSKRARWVAAHNRVDEETRRQELGQWMLRSTDGGLSWSTRYRCPVNSPHGPIQLNDGSLLYSGVQLWDPGRRVGVCQSTDDGISWQWLSDIPVRTEDQSKEYHELHSVQCASGKILTHIRNHNANASRETLQCESTDGGKTWTTPHSIGVWGLPSFLLRLKSGRILMSYGYRRAPFGNQARYSDDEGSTWSDPITISDDGAGGDLGYPSTVELSDGSLLTVWYERLKGNNHAVLRQAHWRIND
;
A
#
# COMPACT_ATOMS: atom_id res chain seq x y z
N MET A 1 -33.93 4.12 53.69
CA MET A 1 -34.70 3.12 54.48
C MET A 1 -35.94 2.74 53.71
N PRO A 2 -36.40 1.54 53.90
CA PRO A 2 -36.12 0.35 53.07
C PRO A 2 -37.39 -0.03 52.25
N THR A 3 -37.42 -0.94 51.35
CA THR A 3 -37.41 -2.40 51.50
C THR A 3 -37.46 -3.11 50.14
N LYS A 4 -36.65 -4.11 49.97
CA LYS A 4 -36.95 -5.37 49.24
C LYS A 4 -37.87 -6.23 50.10
N PRO A 5 -38.46 -7.39 49.71
CA PRO A 5 -38.14 -8.35 48.65
C PRO A 5 -39.42 -8.87 47.91
N ASP A 6 -39.51 -9.86 47.03
CA ASP A 6 -39.25 -11.29 47.21
C ASP A 6 -39.39 -12.09 45.89
N GLU A 7 -38.67 -13.16 45.84
CA GLU A 7 -38.72 -14.27 44.88
C GLU A 7 -40.03 -15.06 44.88
N LYS A 8 -40.36 -15.68 43.76
CA LYS A 8 -40.85 -17.09 43.80
C LYS A 8 -40.66 -17.81 42.43
N THR A 9 -39.95 -18.86 42.55
CA THR A 9 -39.78 -20.02 41.67
C THR A 9 -41.05 -20.81 41.43
N SER A 10 -41.25 -21.42 40.26
CA SER A 10 -41.75 -22.80 40.20
C SER A 10 -41.47 -23.50 38.87
N LYS A 11 -41.22 -24.78 39.03
CA LYS A 11 -40.69 -25.79 38.12
C LYS A 11 -41.76 -26.48 37.26
N LEU A 12 -41.31 -27.03 36.12
CA LEU A 12 -41.59 -28.33 35.50
C LEU A 12 -43.00 -28.74 35.07
N SER A 13 -43.19 -29.17 33.82
CA SER A 13 -43.42 -30.59 33.56
C SER A 13 -43.42 -30.94 32.05
N ARG A 14 -43.11 -32.23 31.82
CA ARG A 14 -42.88 -32.92 30.52
C ARG A 14 -44.17 -33.58 30.02
N ARG A 15 -44.13 -33.98 28.69
CA ARG A 15 -44.88 -35.03 27.93
C ARG A 15 -46.20 -34.58 27.28
N ALA A 16 -46.45 -34.87 26.01
CA ALA A 16 -46.48 -36.17 25.34
C ALA A 16 -46.58 -36.00 23.80
N ALA A 17 -46.16 -37.04 23.09
CA ALA A 17 -46.20 -37.23 21.66
C ALA A 17 -47.58 -37.61 21.11
N ILE A 18 -47.93 -37.20 19.89
CA ILE A 18 -48.86 -37.96 19.03
C ILE A 18 -48.36 -37.85 17.58
N ARG A 19 -48.24 -39.03 16.93
CA ARG A 19 -47.94 -39.25 15.53
C ARG A 19 -49.20 -39.01 14.65
N LEU A 20 -48.98 -38.36 13.48
CA LEU A 20 -49.83 -38.65 12.34
C LEU A 20 -49.00 -38.61 11.07
N ALA A 21 -49.07 -39.67 10.31
CA ALA A 21 -48.44 -39.86 9.02
C ALA A 21 -49.20 -39.11 7.93
N GLY A 22 -48.50 -38.38 7.09
CA GLY A 22 -49.04 -37.82 5.85
C GLY A 22 -47.96 -37.94 4.77
N VAL A 23 -48.23 -38.76 3.77
CA VAL A 23 -47.39 -38.95 2.57
C VAL A 23 -47.53 -37.72 1.69
N SER A 24 -46.41 -37.10 1.37
CA SER A 24 -46.32 -36.12 0.27
C SER A 24 -45.00 -36.29 -0.45
N THR A 25 -45.12 -36.45 -1.74
CA THR A 25 -44.12 -36.62 -2.76
C THR A 25 -43.02 -35.55 -2.69
N ALA A 26 -41.79 -35.97 -2.44
CA ALA A 26 -40.61 -35.11 -2.49
C ALA A 26 -40.15 -34.96 -3.94
N ALA A 27 -40.22 -33.74 -4.45
CA ALA A 27 -39.43 -33.32 -5.62
C ALA A 27 -37.96 -33.15 -5.15
N VAL A 28 -37.08 -33.99 -5.67
CA VAL A 28 -35.65 -33.91 -5.43
C VAL A 28 -35.10 -32.73 -6.26
N ALA A 29 -34.98 -31.55 -5.65
CA ALA A 29 -34.16 -30.51 -6.18
C ALA A 29 -32.70 -30.82 -5.75
N GLY A 30 -31.93 -31.38 -6.66
CA GLY A 30 -30.48 -31.60 -6.47
C GLY A 30 -29.75 -30.27 -6.36
N ASN A 31 -29.46 -29.85 -5.14
CA ASN A 31 -28.45 -28.83 -4.90
C ASN A 31 -27.05 -29.42 -5.27
N LEU A 32 -26.61 -29.12 -6.48
CA LEU A 32 -25.23 -29.28 -6.84
C LEU A 32 -24.43 -28.25 -6.03
N TYR A 33 -23.94 -28.65 -4.84
CA TYR A 33 -22.87 -27.97 -4.20
C TYR A 33 -21.62 -28.20 -5.06
N PHE A 34 -21.22 -27.20 -5.85
CA PHE A 34 -19.88 -27.14 -6.35
C PHE A 34 -18.97 -26.93 -5.12
N ASN A 35 -18.43 -28.02 -4.60
CA ASN A 35 -17.24 -27.95 -3.77
C ASN A 35 -16.11 -27.44 -4.67
N SER A 36 -15.94 -26.12 -4.79
CA SER A 36 -14.67 -25.55 -5.16
C SER A 36 -13.73 -25.87 -3.99
N SER A 37 -12.93 -26.91 -4.15
CA SER A 37 -11.79 -27.17 -3.28
C SER A 37 -10.86 -25.96 -3.42
N VAL A 38 -10.96 -25.03 -2.46
CA VAL A 38 -9.96 -23.97 -2.28
C VAL A 38 -8.69 -24.71 -1.90
N HIS A 39 -7.77 -24.83 -2.86
CA HIS A 39 -6.44 -25.36 -2.59
C HIS A 39 -5.76 -24.34 -1.68
N ALA A 40 -5.31 -24.81 -0.53
CA ALA A 40 -4.42 -24.00 0.31
C ALA A 40 -3.20 -23.64 -0.55
N ALA A 41 -3.00 -22.35 -0.80
CA ALA A 41 -1.89 -21.86 -1.60
C ALA A 41 -0.58 -22.20 -0.87
N GLY A 42 0.14 -23.19 -1.33
CA GLY A 42 1.49 -23.48 -0.87
C GLY A 42 2.45 -22.41 -1.37
N SER A 43 3.44 -22.06 -0.56
CA SER A 43 4.53 -21.20 -0.99
C SER A 43 5.83 -21.58 -0.33
N ASP A 44 6.92 -21.44 -1.08
CA ASP A 44 8.27 -21.62 -0.55
C ASP A 44 8.94 -20.26 -0.37
N ILE A 45 9.19 -19.88 0.86
CA ILE A 45 10.05 -18.73 1.18
C ILE A 45 11.50 -19.18 1.07
N LEU A 46 12.17 -18.78 0.01
CA LEU A 46 13.56 -19.16 -0.29
C LEU A 46 14.55 -18.37 0.57
N SER A 47 14.28 -17.09 0.81
CA SER A 47 15.08 -16.24 1.71
C SER A 47 14.30 -15.04 2.20
N ARG A 48 14.68 -14.54 3.39
CA ARG A 48 14.27 -13.20 3.91
C ARG A 48 15.52 -12.50 4.40
N THR A 49 15.73 -11.27 3.98
CA THR A 49 16.93 -10.50 4.34
C THR A 49 16.61 -9.03 4.58
N VAL A 50 17.39 -8.38 5.42
CA VAL A 50 17.43 -6.91 5.54
C VAL A 50 18.32 -6.40 4.43
N ILE A 51 17.88 -5.36 3.73
CA ILE A 51 18.60 -4.74 2.62
C ILE A 51 18.94 -3.26 2.86
N SER A 52 18.54 -2.69 4.00
CA SER A 52 18.96 -1.34 4.40
C SER A 52 20.45 -1.32 4.69
N HIS A 53 21.17 -0.36 4.11
CA HIS A 53 22.58 -0.10 4.41
C HIS A 53 22.77 0.76 5.65
N THR A 54 21.77 1.49 6.09
CA THR A 54 21.78 2.42 7.23
C THR A 54 20.64 2.07 8.21
N PRO A 55 20.76 0.94 8.96
CA PRO A 55 19.68 0.49 9.85
C PRO A 55 19.43 1.42 11.05
N GLU A 56 20.30 2.39 11.28
CA GLU A 56 20.15 3.49 12.25
C GLU A 56 19.23 4.62 11.76
N LEU A 57 18.83 4.60 10.49
CA LEU A 57 17.86 5.52 9.91
C LEU A 57 16.57 4.79 9.61
N TYR A 58 15.46 5.48 9.73
CA TYR A 58 14.15 4.95 9.37
C TYR A 58 13.99 4.97 7.85
N CYS A 59 13.65 3.83 7.26
CA CYS A 59 13.28 3.67 5.86
C CYS A 59 11.79 3.32 5.77
N GLY A 60 11.04 3.97 4.87
CA GLY A 60 9.61 3.71 4.74
C GLY A 60 9.11 3.69 3.29
N TRP A 61 8.02 2.96 3.08
CA TRP A 61 7.20 3.00 1.87
C TRP A 61 7.97 2.72 0.58
N PRO A 62 8.62 1.54 0.47
CA PRO A 62 9.37 1.19 -0.74
C PRO A 62 8.46 0.80 -1.89
N THR A 63 8.92 1.06 -3.10
CA THR A 63 8.38 0.48 -4.33
C THR A 63 9.51 -0.10 -5.16
N LEU A 64 9.28 -1.31 -5.68
CA LEU A 64 10.21 -2.08 -6.49
C LEU A 64 9.71 -2.14 -7.93
N THR A 65 10.59 -1.95 -8.90
CA THR A 65 10.33 -2.24 -10.31
C THR A 65 11.44 -3.10 -10.90
N ARG A 66 11.07 -3.94 -11.87
CA ARG A 66 12.00 -4.70 -12.70
C ARG A 66 12.04 -4.08 -14.08
N CYS A 67 13.19 -3.52 -14.43
CA CYS A 67 13.42 -2.89 -15.72
C CYS A 67 13.52 -3.94 -16.84
N LYS A 68 13.29 -3.53 -18.10
CA LYS A 68 13.37 -4.38 -19.29
C LYS A 68 14.72 -5.01 -19.48
N ASN A 69 15.80 -4.34 -19.05
CA ASN A 69 17.16 -4.89 -19.07
C ASN A 69 17.46 -5.89 -17.95
N GLY A 70 16.45 -6.23 -17.10
CA GLY A 70 16.57 -7.14 -15.98
C GLY A 70 17.04 -6.48 -14.67
N GLN A 71 17.46 -5.21 -14.69
CA GLN A 71 17.85 -4.49 -13.49
C GLN A 71 16.65 -4.29 -12.58
N LEU A 72 16.86 -4.41 -11.27
CA LEU A 72 15.86 -4.06 -10.26
C LEU A 72 16.18 -2.69 -9.68
N LEU A 73 15.16 -1.88 -9.48
CA LEU A 73 15.25 -0.58 -8.83
C LEU A 73 14.26 -0.54 -7.66
N ILE A 74 14.74 -0.09 -6.49
CA ILE A 74 13.89 0.22 -5.34
C ILE A 74 13.99 1.71 -5.08
N VAL A 75 12.84 2.36 -4.86
CA VAL A 75 12.75 3.73 -4.32
C VAL A 75 12.00 3.70 -3.00
N TRP A 76 12.37 4.59 -2.08
CA TRP A 76 11.71 4.70 -0.77
C TRP A 76 11.91 6.10 -0.18
N SER A 77 11.17 6.41 0.88
CA SER A 77 11.46 7.58 1.70
C SER A 77 12.50 7.19 2.76
N GLY A 78 13.69 7.74 2.62
CA GLY A 78 14.86 7.47 3.46
C GLY A 78 15.38 8.71 4.16
N GLY A 79 16.57 8.61 4.79
CA GLY A 79 17.20 9.71 5.52
C GLY A 79 16.46 10.14 6.78
N ARG A 80 15.53 9.36 7.28
CA ARG A 80 14.55 9.72 8.30
C ARG A 80 15.04 9.36 9.70
N GLU A 81 14.68 10.18 10.68
CA GLU A 81 14.84 9.84 12.10
C GLU A 81 13.65 9.05 12.64
N GLU A 82 12.44 9.28 12.10
CA GLU A 82 11.19 8.67 12.54
C GLU A 82 10.19 8.54 11.38
N HIS A 83 9.09 7.84 11.63
CA HIS A 83 7.98 7.69 10.69
C HIS A 83 7.46 9.04 10.15
N VAL A 84 7.41 10.07 10.99
CA VAL A 84 7.10 11.45 10.61
C VAL A 84 8.22 12.36 11.11
N CYS A 85 9.00 12.95 10.22
CA CYS A 85 10.12 13.81 10.57
C CYS A 85 10.43 14.80 9.43
N PRO A 86 11.20 15.88 9.66
CA PRO A 86 11.51 16.88 8.63
C PRO A 86 12.65 16.48 7.67
N PHE A 87 13.14 15.24 7.70
CA PHE A 87 14.36 14.81 6.99
C PHE A 87 14.09 13.83 5.85
N GLY A 88 12.80 13.48 5.61
CA GLY A 88 12.43 12.55 4.56
C GLY A 88 12.89 13.02 3.19
N ARG A 89 13.55 12.12 2.44
CA ARG A 89 13.98 12.32 1.06
C ARG A 89 13.75 11.06 0.25
N VAL A 90 13.68 11.17 -1.06
CA VAL A 90 13.54 9.99 -1.94
C VAL A 90 14.92 9.43 -2.24
N GLU A 91 15.13 8.19 -1.85
CA GLU A 91 16.35 7.42 -2.10
C GLU A 91 16.07 6.26 -3.07
N MET A 92 17.11 5.81 -3.76
CA MET A 92 17.06 4.71 -4.71
C MET A 92 18.26 3.78 -4.54
N MET A 93 18.03 2.47 -4.64
CA MET A 93 19.04 1.43 -4.83
C MET A 93 18.76 0.65 -6.12
N ARG A 94 19.80 0.00 -6.64
CA ARG A 94 19.70 -0.88 -7.81
C ARG A 94 20.38 -2.22 -7.58
N SER A 95 19.84 -3.26 -8.21
CA SER A 95 20.44 -4.58 -8.27
C SER A 95 20.56 -5.03 -9.73
N ASN A 96 21.68 -5.67 -10.07
CA ASN A 96 21.94 -6.25 -11.39
C ASN A 96 21.97 -7.79 -11.34
N ASP A 97 21.64 -8.39 -10.21
CA ASP A 97 21.76 -9.82 -9.92
C ASP A 97 20.48 -10.39 -9.26
N GLU A 98 19.33 -9.85 -9.67
CA GLU A 98 17.99 -10.27 -9.23
C GLU A 98 17.81 -10.18 -7.70
N GLY A 99 18.32 -9.10 -7.09
CA GLY A 99 18.13 -8.79 -5.67
C GLY A 99 19.10 -9.49 -4.74
N LYS A 100 20.13 -10.19 -5.24
CA LYS A 100 21.17 -10.81 -4.38
C LYS A 100 22.03 -9.75 -3.72
N THR A 101 22.38 -8.70 -4.47
CA THR A 101 23.12 -7.54 -3.94
C THR A 101 22.45 -6.23 -4.38
N TRP A 102 22.64 -5.19 -3.56
CA TRP A 102 22.10 -3.85 -3.80
C TRP A 102 23.21 -2.81 -3.74
N SER A 103 23.13 -1.82 -4.61
CA SER A 103 24.01 -0.66 -4.56
C SER A 103 23.80 0.13 -3.27
N TRP A 104 24.75 1.02 -2.92
CA TRP A 104 24.51 2.02 -1.89
C TRP A 104 23.33 2.93 -2.27
N PRO A 105 22.57 3.44 -1.28
CA PRO A 105 21.51 4.42 -1.49
C PRO A 105 22.01 5.66 -2.22
N ARG A 106 21.23 6.13 -3.15
CA ARG A 106 21.42 7.40 -3.84
C ARG A 106 20.19 8.26 -3.63
N THR A 107 20.36 9.47 -3.11
CA THR A 107 19.29 10.47 -3.06
C THR A 107 18.97 10.93 -4.48
N ILE A 108 17.70 10.87 -4.86
CA ILE A 108 17.21 11.32 -6.16
C ILE A 108 16.31 12.54 -6.05
N HIS A 109 15.73 12.80 -4.86
CA HIS A 109 14.98 14.00 -4.54
C HIS A 109 15.07 14.31 -3.04
N ASP A 110 15.27 15.57 -2.71
CA ASP A 110 15.34 16.10 -1.34
C ASP A 110 14.81 17.52 -1.35
N SER A 111 13.56 17.72 -0.90
CA SER A 111 12.96 19.04 -0.82
C SER A 111 13.30 19.76 0.49
N ALA A 112 12.74 20.94 0.67
CA ALA A 112 12.94 21.68 1.93
C ALA A 112 12.07 21.16 3.09
N ILE A 113 11.19 20.17 2.87
CA ILE A 113 10.31 19.55 3.86
C ILE A 113 10.32 18.02 3.73
N ASP A 114 9.45 17.33 4.43
CA ASP A 114 9.40 15.87 4.45
C ASP A 114 8.89 15.28 3.12
N ASP A 115 9.74 14.58 2.35
CA ASP A 115 9.36 13.84 1.14
C ASP A 115 9.01 12.39 1.48
N ARG A 116 7.85 11.92 1.00
CA ARG A 116 7.23 10.67 1.43
C ARG A 116 6.72 9.84 0.25
N ASP A 117 6.49 8.55 0.53
CA ASP A 117 5.78 7.58 -0.31
C ASP A 117 6.27 7.58 -1.77
N ALA A 118 7.41 6.95 -2.01
CA ALA A 118 8.01 6.91 -3.33
C ALA A 118 7.51 5.71 -4.16
N GLY A 119 6.89 6.00 -5.32
CA GLY A 119 6.55 5.02 -6.35
C GLY A 119 7.52 5.02 -7.51
N ILE A 120 7.67 3.91 -8.23
CA ILE A 120 8.50 3.84 -9.43
C ILE A 120 7.88 2.96 -10.52
N LEU A 121 7.97 3.41 -11.76
CA LEU A 121 7.60 2.67 -12.97
C LEU A 121 8.67 2.86 -14.05
N GLU A 122 9.03 1.80 -14.78
CA GLU A 122 9.68 1.92 -16.11
C GLU A 122 8.62 1.81 -17.20
N THR A 123 8.54 2.80 -18.08
CA THR A 123 7.59 2.81 -19.20
C THR A 123 8.09 1.93 -20.35
N ASN A 124 7.21 1.67 -21.34
CA ASN A 124 7.58 0.95 -22.55
C ASN A 124 8.66 1.67 -23.39
N GLN A 125 8.85 2.96 -23.17
CA GLN A 125 9.93 3.73 -23.82
C GLN A 125 11.26 3.66 -23.05
N GLY A 126 11.28 3.00 -21.87
CA GLY A 126 12.46 2.93 -21.00
C GLY A 126 12.62 4.16 -20.10
N THR A 127 11.61 5.02 -20.04
CA THR A 127 11.57 6.14 -19.11
C THR A 127 11.25 5.65 -17.72
N LEU A 128 12.00 6.08 -16.72
CA LEU A 128 11.67 5.89 -15.32
C LEU A 128 10.85 7.07 -14.81
N LEU A 129 9.73 6.77 -14.17
CA LEU A 129 8.89 7.73 -13.48
C LEU A 129 8.95 7.44 -11.97
N VAL A 130 9.25 8.44 -11.17
CA VAL A 130 9.22 8.34 -9.70
C VAL A 130 8.20 9.33 -9.17
N THR A 131 7.30 8.84 -8.30
CA THR A 131 6.30 9.66 -7.62
C THR A 131 6.69 9.87 -6.17
N THR A 132 6.30 11.01 -5.60
CA THR A 132 6.43 11.33 -4.18
C THR A 132 5.46 12.44 -3.81
N PHE A 133 5.25 12.66 -2.51
CA PHE A 133 4.60 13.87 -2.04
C PHE A 133 5.39 14.49 -0.89
N SER A 134 5.26 15.80 -0.72
CA SER A 134 5.92 16.52 0.36
C SER A 134 4.91 16.91 1.44
N SER A 135 5.32 16.86 2.71
CA SER A 135 4.44 16.95 3.87
C SER A 135 5.00 17.81 4.99
N LEU A 136 4.11 18.47 5.71
CA LEU A 136 4.38 19.17 6.98
C LEU A 136 3.78 18.44 8.19
N ALA A 137 3.47 17.15 8.06
CA ALA A 137 2.86 16.37 9.15
C ALA A 137 3.69 16.36 10.45
N TYR A 138 5.01 16.57 10.35
CA TYR A 138 5.90 16.70 11.50
C TYR A 138 5.72 17.99 12.29
N GLN A 139 5.17 19.05 11.67
CA GLN A 139 5.15 20.40 12.24
C GLN A 139 4.41 20.47 13.57
N ALA A 140 3.23 19.87 13.66
CA ALA A 140 2.44 19.89 14.90
C ALA A 140 3.17 19.21 16.08
N GLY A 141 3.91 18.13 15.81
CA GLY A 141 4.75 17.46 16.80
C GLY A 141 5.93 18.33 17.25
N LEU A 142 6.57 19.01 16.30
CA LEU A 142 7.68 19.92 16.58
C LEU A 142 7.20 21.13 17.42
N GLU A 143 6.10 21.77 17.03
CA GLU A 143 5.53 22.90 17.77
C GLU A 143 5.15 22.50 19.20
N LYS A 144 4.56 21.29 19.36
CA LYS A 144 4.28 20.76 20.71
C LYS A 144 5.57 20.59 21.50
N ALA A 145 6.61 19.99 20.92
CA ALA A 145 7.90 19.80 21.61
C ALA A 145 8.57 21.11 22.01
N ILE A 146 8.44 22.18 21.21
CA ILE A 146 8.92 23.52 21.55
C ILE A 146 8.15 24.10 22.76
N ARG A 147 6.81 24.00 22.75
CA ARG A 147 5.98 24.48 23.88
C ARG A 147 6.27 23.68 25.16
N ASP A 148 6.35 22.36 25.07
CA ASP A 148 6.65 21.50 26.23
C ASP A 148 8.04 21.80 26.82
N HIS A 149 9.02 22.10 25.98
CA HIS A 149 10.35 22.49 26.45
C HIS A 149 10.31 23.83 27.20
N ALA A 150 9.61 24.84 26.69
CA ALA A 150 9.48 26.14 27.34
C ALA A 150 8.81 26.03 28.72
N SER A 151 7.99 25.00 28.96
CA SER A 151 7.36 24.69 30.23
C SER A 151 8.14 23.69 31.10
N GLY A 152 9.30 23.23 30.66
CA GLY A 152 10.14 22.26 31.39
C GLY A 152 9.65 20.80 31.33
N ASN A 153 8.69 20.47 30.43
CA ASN A 153 8.02 19.17 30.35
C ASN A 153 8.28 18.40 29.04
N SER A 154 9.28 18.77 28.26
CA SER A 154 9.54 18.13 26.97
C SER A 154 10.07 16.70 27.14
N PRO A 155 9.46 15.70 26.48
CA PRO A 155 10.04 14.36 26.42
C PRO A 155 11.17 14.25 25.39
N TRP A 156 11.39 15.29 24.56
CA TRP A 156 12.44 15.29 23.56
C TRP A 156 13.77 15.73 24.14
N GLU A 157 14.82 15.05 23.73
CA GLU A 157 16.19 15.51 23.99
C GLU A 157 16.46 16.85 23.28
N ASP A 158 17.26 17.70 23.89
CA ASP A 158 17.62 19.01 23.36
C ASP A 158 18.27 18.93 21.98
N SER A 159 19.12 17.92 21.77
CA SER A 159 19.77 17.65 20.50
C SER A 159 18.78 17.33 19.37
N LYS A 160 17.76 16.49 19.63
CA LYS A 160 16.70 16.18 18.67
C LYS A 160 15.90 17.44 18.35
N ARG A 161 15.45 18.16 19.38
CA ARG A 161 14.69 19.40 19.18
C ARG A 161 15.45 20.41 18.35
N ALA A 162 16.73 20.63 18.67
CA ALA A 162 17.59 21.58 17.94
C ALA A 162 17.71 21.21 16.45
N ARG A 163 17.94 19.94 16.14
CA ARG A 163 18.00 19.46 14.73
C ARG A 163 16.69 19.69 14.00
N TRP A 164 15.56 19.36 14.62
CA TRP A 164 14.26 19.52 13.98
C TRP A 164 13.89 20.99 13.78
N VAL A 165 14.19 21.86 14.76
CA VAL A 165 14.03 23.32 14.62
C VAL A 165 14.92 23.86 13.49
N ALA A 166 16.17 23.45 13.42
CA ALA A 166 17.06 23.86 12.35
C ALA A 166 16.56 23.41 10.97
N ALA A 167 16.10 22.16 10.84
CA ALA A 167 15.53 21.66 9.62
C ALA A 167 14.25 22.41 9.21
N HIS A 168 13.35 22.67 10.15
CA HIS A 168 12.11 23.41 9.89
C HIS A 168 12.38 24.87 9.47
N ASN A 169 13.35 25.52 10.08
CA ASN A 169 13.68 26.93 9.83
C ASN A 169 14.69 27.14 8.68
N ARG A 170 15.09 26.08 7.95
CA ARG A 170 15.99 26.23 6.77
C ARG A 170 15.36 27.03 5.64
N VAL A 171 14.03 27.11 5.62
CA VAL A 171 13.24 27.97 4.73
C VAL A 171 12.12 28.64 5.51
N ASP A 172 11.58 29.74 4.98
CA ASP A 172 10.44 30.44 5.58
C ASP A 172 9.11 29.68 5.41
N GLU A 173 8.06 30.18 6.06
CA GLU A 173 6.74 29.55 6.04
C GLU A 173 6.12 29.53 4.66
N GLU A 174 6.28 30.59 3.88
CA GLU A 174 5.73 30.66 2.52
C GLU A 174 6.40 29.61 1.61
N THR A 175 7.72 29.49 1.66
CA THR A 175 8.45 28.46 0.93
C THR A 175 8.00 27.05 1.36
N ARG A 176 7.82 26.78 2.68
CA ARG A 176 7.30 25.49 3.14
C ARG A 176 5.92 25.17 2.57
N ARG A 177 5.03 26.15 2.46
CA ARG A 177 3.71 25.96 1.85
C ARG A 177 3.80 25.68 0.34
N GLN A 178 4.69 26.35 -0.36
CA GLN A 178 4.93 26.12 -1.80
C GLN A 178 5.54 24.74 -2.09
N GLU A 179 6.31 24.22 -1.13
CA GLU A 179 6.88 22.86 -1.20
C GLU A 179 5.80 21.76 -1.05
N LEU A 180 4.64 22.04 -0.44
CA LEU A 180 3.55 21.07 -0.36
C LEU A 180 3.05 20.71 -1.76
N GLY A 181 3.02 19.41 -2.05
CA GLY A 181 2.55 18.95 -3.37
C GLY A 181 2.68 17.46 -3.55
N GLN A 182 2.15 17.03 -4.67
CA GLN A 182 2.27 15.70 -5.26
C GLN A 182 3.19 15.84 -6.47
N TRP A 183 4.27 15.08 -6.48
CA TRP A 183 5.38 15.32 -7.39
C TRP A 183 5.71 14.08 -8.20
N MET A 184 6.20 14.33 -9.39
CA MET A 184 6.78 13.33 -10.27
C MET A 184 8.15 13.78 -10.72
N LEU A 185 9.07 12.82 -10.85
CA LEU A 185 10.38 12.97 -11.46
C LEU A 185 10.47 12.00 -12.63
N ARG A 186 11.22 12.37 -13.65
CA ARG A 186 11.39 11.60 -14.87
C ARG A 186 12.87 11.42 -15.19
N SER A 187 13.26 10.21 -15.60
CA SER A 187 14.62 9.90 -16.10
C SER A 187 14.52 9.13 -17.40
N THR A 188 15.33 9.50 -18.38
CA THR A 188 15.42 8.82 -19.68
C THR A 188 16.77 8.14 -19.91
N ASP A 189 17.60 8.08 -18.88
CA ASP A 189 18.96 7.53 -18.91
C ASP A 189 19.17 6.40 -17.87
N GLY A 190 18.09 5.68 -17.52
CA GLY A 190 18.14 4.57 -16.57
C GLY A 190 18.37 5.02 -15.12
N GLY A 191 17.94 6.23 -14.76
CA GLY A 191 18.05 6.77 -13.41
C GLY A 191 19.44 7.33 -13.09
N LEU A 192 20.25 7.65 -14.09
CA LEU A 192 21.53 8.35 -13.91
C LEU A 192 21.32 9.83 -13.61
N SER A 193 20.38 10.45 -14.30
CA SER A 193 19.92 11.81 -14.01
C SER A 193 18.39 11.88 -13.98
N TRP A 194 17.86 12.92 -13.32
CA TRP A 194 16.44 13.12 -13.10
C TRP A 194 16.05 14.55 -13.51
N SER A 195 14.84 14.70 -14.06
CA SER A 195 14.25 16.01 -14.29
C SER A 195 14.08 16.79 -12.98
N THR A 196 13.88 18.10 -13.09
CA THR A 196 13.19 18.84 -12.04
C THR A 196 11.85 18.17 -11.77
N ARG A 197 11.44 18.13 -10.48
CA ARG A 197 10.11 17.63 -10.13
C ARG A 197 9.02 18.50 -10.76
N TYR A 198 7.91 17.91 -11.11
CA TYR A 198 6.72 18.59 -11.61
C TYR A 198 5.47 18.05 -10.93
N ARG A 199 4.38 18.81 -10.94
CA ARG A 199 3.15 18.43 -10.25
C ARG A 199 2.45 17.29 -10.96
N CYS A 200 1.94 16.35 -10.18
CA CYS A 200 1.03 15.29 -10.59
C CYS A 200 -0.34 15.53 -9.97
N PRO A 201 -1.47 15.23 -10.66
CA PRO A 201 -2.80 15.46 -10.11
C PRO A 201 -3.14 14.61 -8.89
N VAL A 202 -2.54 13.42 -8.76
CA VAL A 202 -2.79 12.48 -7.65
C VAL A 202 -1.48 11.97 -7.06
N ASN A 203 -1.58 11.38 -5.87
CA ASN A 203 -0.54 10.57 -5.28
C ASN A 203 -1.09 9.24 -4.77
N SER A 204 -0.25 8.23 -4.89
CA SER A 204 -0.35 6.94 -4.22
C SER A 204 1.05 6.30 -4.17
N PRO A 205 1.41 5.54 -3.13
CA PRO A 205 2.80 5.16 -2.86
C PRO A 205 3.44 4.27 -3.93
N HIS A 206 2.65 3.45 -4.64
CA HIS A 206 3.22 2.51 -5.62
C HIS A 206 3.36 3.08 -7.04
N GLY A 207 2.88 4.31 -7.26
CA GLY A 207 3.01 5.00 -8.54
C GLY A 207 2.02 4.54 -9.61
N PRO A 208 2.21 5.02 -10.87
CA PRO A 208 1.37 4.69 -12.01
C PRO A 208 1.63 3.29 -12.55
N ILE A 209 0.69 2.82 -13.40
CA ILE A 209 0.84 1.63 -14.23
C ILE A 209 0.84 2.02 -15.70
N GLN A 210 1.37 1.14 -16.57
CA GLN A 210 1.23 1.29 -18.01
C GLN A 210 0.17 0.32 -18.54
N LEU A 211 -0.75 0.84 -19.36
CA LEU A 211 -1.79 0.07 -20.02
C LEU A 211 -1.27 -0.57 -21.32
N ASN A 212 -1.99 -1.56 -21.83
CA ASN A 212 -1.61 -2.29 -23.05
C ASN A 212 -1.57 -1.40 -24.30
N ASP A 213 -2.31 -0.28 -24.31
CA ASP A 213 -2.28 0.72 -25.39
C ASP A 213 -1.08 1.67 -25.31
N GLY A 214 -0.25 1.53 -24.28
CA GLY A 214 0.94 2.35 -24.05
C GLY A 214 0.67 3.61 -23.22
N SER A 215 -0.58 3.97 -22.95
CA SER A 215 -0.89 5.06 -22.03
C SER A 215 -0.56 4.70 -20.58
N LEU A 216 -0.39 5.70 -19.75
CA LEU A 216 -0.13 5.52 -18.31
C LEU A 216 -1.36 5.90 -17.54
N LEU A 217 -1.69 5.11 -16.52
CA LEU A 217 -2.80 5.37 -15.61
C LEU A 217 -2.27 5.44 -14.18
N TYR A 218 -2.67 6.49 -13.45
CA TYR A 218 -2.28 6.67 -12.06
C TYR A 218 -3.52 6.87 -11.19
N SER A 219 -3.87 5.86 -10.42
CA SER A 219 -4.94 5.91 -9.42
C SER A 219 -4.40 6.47 -8.10
N GLY A 220 -5.13 7.41 -7.50
CA GLY A 220 -4.66 8.04 -6.27
C GLY A 220 -5.62 9.10 -5.75
N VAL A 221 -5.11 9.90 -4.84
CA VAL A 221 -5.83 10.94 -4.10
C VAL A 221 -5.21 12.31 -4.36
N GLN A 222 -6.03 13.32 -4.56
CA GLN A 222 -5.61 14.72 -4.54
C GLN A 222 -5.39 15.16 -3.09
N LEU A 223 -4.16 15.02 -2.57
CA LEU A 223 -3.88 15.18 -1.14
C LEU A 223 -4.07 16.61 -0.62
N TRP A 224 -3.75 17.60 -1.44
CA TRP A 224 -3.70 19.02 -1.04
C TRP A 224 -4.82 19.85 -1.61
N ASP A 225 -5.73 19.25 -2.38
CA ASP A 225 -6.94 19.90 -2.87
C ASP A 225 -8.03 19.90 -1.80
N PRO A 226 -8.76 21.02 -1.63
CA PRO A 226 -9.85 21.11 -0.63
C PRO A 226 -10.93 20.03 -0.80
N GLY A 227 -11.18 19.60 -2.05
CA GLY A 227 -12.15 18.54 -2.36
C GLY A 227 -11.62 17.14 -2.14
N ARG A 228 -10.31 16.94 -2.02
CA ARG A 228 -9.61 15.66 -1.87
C ARG A 228 -10.26 14.54 -2.71
N ARG A 229 -10.32 14.75 -4.02
CA ARG A 229 -10.90 13.78 -4.95
C ARG A 229 -10.08 12.49 -4.96
N VAL A 230 -10.76 11.38 -5.13
CA VAL A 230 -10.19 10.05 -5.33
C VAL A 230 -10.54 9.61 -6.74
N GLY A 231 -9.55 9.24 -7.53
CA GLY A 231 -9.78 8.87 -8.91
C GLY A 231 -8.50 8.52 -9.64
N VAL A 232 -8.53 8.69 -10.94
CA VAL A 232 -7.41 8.34 -11.81
C VAL A 232 -7.06 9.50 -12.72
N CYS A 233 -5.77 9.63 -13.00
CA CYS A 233 -5.27 10.48 -14.08
C CYS A 233 -4.53 9.64 -15.12
N GLN A 234 -4.41 10.19 -16.32
CA GLN A 234 -3.82 9.53 -17.47
C GLN A 234 -2.72 10.41 -18.07
N SER A 235 -1.69 9.76 -18.60
CA SER A 235 -0.70 10.36 -19.48
C SER A 235 -0.64 9.56 -20.78
N THR A 236 -0.59 10.28 -21.90
CA THR A 236 -0.41 9.71 -23.26
C THR A 236 0.90 10.14 -23.91
N ASP A 237 1.75 10.83 -23.16
CA ASP A 237 3.02 11.42 -23.61
C ASP A 237 4.21 10.93 -22.76
N ASP A 238 4.18 9.66 -22.34
CA ASP A 238 5.25 9.00 -21.57
C ASP A 238 5.54 9.69 -20.23
N GLY A 239 4.48 10.18 -19.58
CA GLY A 239 4.56 10.78 -18.24
C GLY A 239 5.02 12.24 -18.22
N ILE A 240 5.10 12.92 -19.38
CA ILE A 240 5.46 14.35 -19.42
C ILE A 240 4.35 15.20 -18.85
N SER A 241 3.10 14.89 -19.19
CA SER A 241 1.91 15.56 -18.65
C SER A 241 0.85 14.57 -18.19
N TRP A 242 0.02 15.01 -17.25
CA TRP A 242 -1.02 14.19 -16.64
C TRP A 242 -2.34 14.95 -16.61
N GLN A 243 -3.42 14.28 -17.00
CA GLN A 243 -4.76 14.84 -16.99
C GLN A 243 -5.67 13.98 -16.12
N TRP A 244 -6.59 14.63 -15.38
CA TRP A 244 -7.64 13.92 -14.67
C TRP A 244 -8.53 13.19 -15.66
N LEU A 245 -8.71 11.88 -15.45
CA LEU A 245 -9.51 11.05 -16.35
C LEU A 245 -10.92 10.83 -15.77
N SER A 246 -11.02 10.34 -14.52
CA SER A 246 -12.30 10.03 -13.91
C SER A 246 -12.20 9.94 -12.39
N ASP A 247 -13.34 10.12 -11.72
CA ASP A 247 -13.48 9.83 -10.29
C ASP A 247 -13.74 8.33 -10.06
N ILE A 248 -13.24 7.80 -8.95
CA ILE A 248 -13.67 6.51 -8.42
C ILE A 248 -14.90 6.76 -7.54
N PRO A 249 -16.03 6.05 -7.77
CA PRO A 249 -17.24 6.21 -6.97
C PRO A 249 -16.97 5.95 -5.48
N VAL A 250 -17.76 6.58 -4.63
CA VAL A 250 -17.74 6.35 -3.18
C VAL A 250 -18.94 5.47 -2.82
N ARG A 251 -18.74 4.45 -1.97
CA ARG A 251 -19.86 3.63 -1.46
C ARG A 251 -20.83 4.49 -0.68
N THR A 252 -22.11 4.08 -0.66
CA THR A 252 -23.11 4.68 0.22
C THR A 252 -22.62 4.67 1.66
N GLU A 253 -22.70 5.80 2.36
CA GLU A 253 -22.26 6.03 3.74
C GLU A 253 -20.74 6.16 3.95
N ASP A 254 -19.91 5.90 2.94
CA ASP A 254 -18.48 6.16 3.02
C ASP A 254 -18.16 7.64 2.77
N GLN A 255 -17.02 8.06 3.30
CA GLN A 255 -16.42 9.36 3.04
C GLN A 255 -15.19 9.17 2.15
N SER A 256 -15.12 9.88 1.02
CA SER A 256 -13.98 9.80 0.09
C SER A 256 -12.64 10.11 0.74
N LYS A 257 -12.62 10.96 1.75
CA LYS A 257 -11.40 11.31 2.51
C LYS A 257 -10.80 10.13 3.28
N GLU A 258 -11.58 9.07 3.52
CA GLU A 258 -11.15 7.84 4.18
C GLU A 258 -10.70 6.75 3.19
N TYR A 259 -10.73 7.05 1.87
CA TYR A 259 -10.02 6.29 0.85
C TYR A 259 -8.62 6.87 0.74
N HIS A 260 -7.61 6.04 0.94
CA HIS A 260 -6.22 6.48 1.01
C HIS A 260 -5.42 5.97 -0.20
N GLU A 261 -4.42 5.17 0.02
CA GLU A 261 -3.54 4.70 -1.04
C GLU A 261 -4.27 3.74 -1.99
N LEU A 262 -4.06 3.94 -3.28
CA LEU A 262 -4.61 3.12 -4.35
C LEU A 262 -3.48 2.48 -5.15
N HIS A 263 -3.73 1.29 -5.70
CA HIS A 263 -2.88 0.71 -6.73
C HIS A 263 -3.72 -0.04 -7.75
N SER A 264 -3.33 0.04 -9.02
CA SER A 264 -4.06 -0.56 -10.13
C SER A 264 -3.22 -1.63 -10.83
N VAL A 265 -3.91 -2.51 -11.58
CA VAL A 265 -3.31 -3.45 -12.51
C VAL A 265 -4.24 -3.66 -13.69
N GLN A 266 -3.70 -3.80 -14.91
CA GLN A 266 -4.50 -4.22 -16.05
C GLN A 266 -4.40 -5.73 -16.23
N CYS A 267 -5.54 -6.41 -16.24
CA CYS A 267 -5.70 -7.84 -16.49
C CYS A 267 -5.43 -8.22 -17.96
N ALA A 268 -5.36 -9.50 -18.25
CA ALA A 268 -5.16 -10.01 -19.62
C ALA A 268 -6.31 -9.64 -20.56
N SER A 269 -7.54 -9.61 -20.06
CA SER A 269 -8.74 -9.18 -20.80
C SER A 269 -8.75 -7.69 -21.16
N GLY A 270 -7.89 -6.88 -20.54
CA GLY A 270 -7.91 -5.42 -20.62
C GLY A 270 -8.67 -4.75 -19.47
N LYS A 271 -9.42 -5.52 -18.65
CA LYS A 271 -10.04 -5.02 -17.42
C LYS A 271 -8.98 -4.44 -16.48
N ILE A 272 -9.28 -3.33 -15.84
CA ILE A 272 -8.41 -2.72 -14.84
C ILE A 272 -9.01 -2.97 -13.46
N LEU A 273 -8.21 -3.51 -12.55
CA LEU A 273 -8.52 -3.61 -11.13
C LEU A 273 -7.83 -2.46 -10.39
N THR A 274 -8.53 -1.86 -9.44
CA THR A 274 -7.94 -0.90 -8.51
C THR A 274 -8.28 -1.30 -7.09
N HIS A 275 -7.24 -1.50 -6.27
CA HIS A 275 -7.36 -1.69 -4.84
C HIS A 275 -7.26 -0.36 -4.11
N ILE A 276 -8.03 -0.23 -3.04
CA ILE A 276 -8.16 1.00 -2.24
C ILE A 276 -7.94 0.66 -0.77
N ARG A 277 -7.04 1.39 -0.12
CA ARG A 277 -6.91 1.37 1.34
C ARG A 277 -8.10 2.09 1.96
N ASN A 278 -8.92 1.36 2.72
CA ASN A 278 -10.14 1.86 3.33
C ASN A 278 -9.99 2.10 4.84
N HIS A 279 -10.30 3.32 5.28
CA HIS A 279 -10.39 3.68 6.70
C HIS A 279 -11.81 4.02 7.15
N ASN A 280 -12.81 3.93 6.26
CA ASN A 280 -14.21 4.03 6.65
C ASN A 280 -14.59 2.95 7.67
N ALA A 281 -15.62 3.20 8.48
CA ALA A 281 -16.10 2.26 9.50
C ALA A 281 -16.60 0.95 8.90
N ASN A 282 -17.31 1.03 7.77
CA ASN A 282 -17.77 -0.15 7.03
C ASN A 282 -16.58 -0.86 6.36
N ALA A 283 -16.37 -2.13 6.71
CA ALA A 283 -15.23 -2.95 6.30
C ALA A 283 -13.88 -2.25 6.59
N SER A 284 -13.76 -1.68 7.80
CA SER A 284 -12.59 -0.88 8.20
C SER A 284 -11.31 -1.68 8.07
N ARG A 285 -10.32 -1.10 7.36
CA ARG A 285 -9.02 -1.69 7.06
C ARG A 285 -9.05 -2.94 6.18
N GLU A 286 -10.17 -3.26 5.56
CA GLU A 286 -10.22 -4.18 4.45
C GLU A 286 -9.81 -3.47 3.16
N THR A 287 -9.11 -4.20 2.30
CA THR A 287 -8.87 -3.74 0.94
C THR A 287 -10.19 -3.71 0.18
N LEU A 288 -10.54 -2.56 -0.38
CA LEU A 288 -11.65 -2.46 -1.32
C LEU A 288 -11.11 -2.61 -2.74
N GLN A 289 -11.97 -3.11 -3.64
CA GLN A 289 -11.69 -3.26 -5.06
C GLN A 289 -12.76 -2.57 -5.88
N CYS A 290 -12.36 -1.95 -6.98
CA CYS A 290 -13.24 -1.51 -8.06
C CYS A 290 -12.62 -1.83 -9.41
N GLU A 291 -13.46 -1.90 -10.45
CA GLU A 291 -13.10 -2.35 -11.78
C GLU A 291 -13.48 -1.32 -12.85
N SER A 292 -12.68 -1.28 -13.91
CA SER A 292 -12.98 -0.56 -15.14
C SER A 292 -12.77 -1.48 -16.35
N THR A 293 -13.69 -1.41 -17.33
CA THR A 293 -13.59 -2.15 -18.59
C THR A 293 -13.45 -1.23 -19.81
N ASP A 294 -13.29 0.07 -19.59
CA ASP A 294 -13.25 1.10 -20.63
C ASP A 294 -11.98 1.99 -20.57
N GLY A 295 -10.89 1.42 -20.03
CA GLY A 295 -9.60 2.11 -19.92
C GLY A 295 -9.55 3.13 -18.77
N GLY A 296 -10.33 2.95 -17.73
CA GLY A 296 -10.34 3.83 -16.55
C GLY A 296 -11.28 5.03 -16.66
N LYS A 297 -12.17 5.06 -17.66
CA LYS A 297 -13.12 6.17 -17.84
C LYS A 297 -14.33 6.08 -16.92
N THR A 298 -14.76 4.84 -16.62
CA THR A 298 -15.79 4.55 -15.62
C THR A 298 -15.37 3.40 -14.71
N TRP A 299 -15.90 3.39 -13.50
CA TRP A 299 -15.55 2.44 -12.45
C TRP A 299 -16.79 1.87 -11.78
N THR A 300 -16.73 0.61 -11.40
CA THR A 300 -17.73 0.03 -10.48
C THR A 300 -17.63 0.70 -9.12
N THR A 301 -18.71 0.69 -8.34
CA THR A 301 -18.67 1.10 -6.95
C THR A 301 -17.72 0.18 -6.18
N PRO A 302 -16.76 0.71 -5.39
CA PRO A 302 -15.84 -0.10 -4.60
C PRO A 302 -16.59 -1.09 -3.71
N HIS A 303 -16.07 -2.32 -3.62
CA HIS A 303 -16.61 -3.36 -2.77
C HIS A 303 -15.50 -4.05 -1.97
N SER A 304 -15.87 -4.64 -0.83
CA SER A 304 -14.94 -5.44 -0.04
C SER A 304 -14.65 -6.76 -0.74
N ILE A 305 -13.38 -7.17 -0.71
CA ILE A 305 -12.93 -8.50 -1.18
C ILE A 305 -12.66 -9.45 -0.02
N GLY A 306 -13.08 -9.10 1.21
CA GLY A 306 -12.88 -9.91 2.41
C GLY A 306 -11.41 -10.02 2.86
N VAL A 307 -10.53 -9.15 2.36
CA VAL A 307 -9.09 -9.15 2.73
C VAL A 307 -8.79 -8.00 3.66
N TRP A 308 -8.48 -8.34 4.91
CA TRP A 308 -7.99 -7.36 5.86
C TRP A 308 -6.48 -7.21 5.70
N GLY A 309 -6.04 -6.04 5.28
CA GLY A 309 -4.62 -5.72 5.06
C GLY A 309 -4.46 -4.51 4.16
N LEU A 310 -3.38 -3.73 4.37
CA LEU A 310 -3.19 -2.45 3.67
C LEU A 310 -1.76 -1.91 3.80
N PRO A 311 -1.32 -1.05 2.84
CA PRO A 311 -1.90 -0.95 1.51
C PRO A 311 -1.64 -2.20 0.68
N SER A 312 -2.35 -2.35 -0.44
CA SER A 312 -2.19 -3.46 -1.37
C SER A 312 -1.41 -3.00 -2.61
N PHE A 313 -0.48 -3.83 -3.05
CA PHE A 313 0.21 -3.74 -4.33
C PHE A 313 -0.32 -4.83 -5.27
N LEU A 314 -0.57 -4.51 -6.52
CA LEU A 314 -1.07 -5.43 -7.54
C LEU A 314 -0.02 -5.68 -8.61
N LEU A 315 0.12 -6.93 -9.05
CA LEU A 315 1.02 -7.36 -10.11
C LEU A 315 0.32 -8.39 -11.00
N ARG A 316 0.38 -8.21 -12.32
CA ARG A 316 0.04 -9.29 -13.26
C ARG A 316 1.30 -10.11 -13.56
N LEU A 317 1.26 -11.39 -13.21
CA LEU A 317 2.31 -12.36 -13.52
C LEU A 317 2.31 -12.71 -15.02
N LYS A 318 3.41 -13.26 -15.52
CA LYS A 318 3.51 -13.73 -16.92
C LYS A 318 2.48 -14.81 -17.27
N SER A 319 2.03 -15.58 -16.28
CA SER A 319 0.93 -16.55 -16.43
C SER A 319 -0.42 -15.89 -16.70
N GLY A 320 -0.58 -14.60 -16.47
CA GLY A 320 -1.85 -13.88 -16.46
C GLY A 320 -2.52 -13.79 -15.10
N ARG A 321 -2.08 -14.60 -14.12
CA ARG A 321 -2.54 -14.56 -12.72
C ARG A 321 -2.31 -13.17 -12.13
N ILE A 322 -3.25 -12.65 -11.34
CA ILE A 322 -3.08 -11.40 -10.61
C ILE A 322 -2.61 -11.72 -9.19
N LEU A 323 -1.53 -11.10 -8.78
CA LEU A 323 -1.00 -11.17 -7.42
C LEU A 323 -1.31 -9.86 -6.69
N MET A 324 -1.80 -9.96 -5.45
CA MET A 324 -1.81 -8.86 -4.50
C MET A 324 -0.85 -9.15 -3.35
N SER A 325 -0.06 -8.17 -2.93
CA SER A 325 0.72 -8.22 -1.70
C SER A 325 0.33 -7.06 -0.79
N TYR A 326 0.27 -7.29 0.52
CA TYR A 326 -0.24 -6.28 1.47
C TYR A 326 0.38 -6.43 2.86
N GLY A 327 0.42 -5.31 3.60
CA GLY A 327 0.84 -5.31 5.00
C GLY A 327 -0.24 -5.88 5.90
N TYR A 328 0.10 -6.91 6.68
CA TYR A 328 -0.77 -7.52 7.69
C TYR A 328 -0.42 -6.97 9.08
N ARG A 329 -1.15 -5.94 9.51
CA ARG A 329 -0.88 -5.16 10.74
C ARG A 329 -1.62 -5.67 11.97
N ARG A 330 -1.78 -6.99 12.06
CA ARG A 330 -2.28 -7.76 13.22
C ARG A 330 -1.22 -8.78 13.64
N ALA A 331 -1.26 -9.27 14.88
CA ALA A 331 -0.38 -10.36 15.29
C ALA A 331 -0.78 -11.68 14.58
N PRO A 332 0.18 -12.43 14.03
CA PRO A 332 1.58 -12.07 13.89
C PRO A 332 1.78 -10.98 12.84
N PHE A 333 2.52 -9.92 13.21
CA PHE A 333 2.75 -8.77 12.32
C PHE A 333 3.67 -9.15 11.15
N GLY A 334 3.33 -8.72 9.94
CA GLY A 334 4.13 -9.04 8.76
C GLY A 334 3.46 -8.65 7.45
N ASN A 335 3.80 -9.37 6.39
CA ASN A 335 3.26 -9.14 5.06
C ASN A 335 2.71 -10.45 4.49
N GLN A 336 1.65 -10.32 3.71
CA GLN A 336 0.98 -11.44 3.06
C GLN A 336 0.77 -11.16 1.58
N ALA A 337 0.54 -12.22 0.81
CA ALA A 337 0.07 -12.13 -0.56
C ALA A 337 -1.16 -13.03 -0.78
N ARG A 338 -1.89 -12.76 -1.84
CA ARG A 338 -2.95 -13.61 -2.41
C ARG A 338 -2.87 -13.54 -3.92
N TYR A 339 -3.38 -14.51 -4.61
CA TYR A 339 -3.50 -14.46 -6.06
C TYR A 339 -4.94 -14.71 -6.51
N SER A 340 -5.22 -14.30 -7.74
CA SER A 340 -6.47 -14.51 -8.43
C SER A 340 -6.20 -15.07 -9.82
N ASP A 341 -6.89 -16.15 -10.17
CA ASP A 341 -6.87 -16.78 -11.50
C ASP A 341 -8.05 -16.33 -12.40
N ASP A 342 -8.97 -15.52 -11.86
CA ASP A 342 -10.19 -15.06 -12.48
C ASP A 342 -10.28 -13.52 -12.53
N GLU A 343 -9.11 -12.89 -12.69
CA GLU A 343 -9.00 -11.44 -12.82
C GLU A 343 -9.65 -10.65 -11.68
N GLY A 344 -9.43 -11.09 -10.44
CA GLY A 344 -9.86 -10.40 -9.22
C GLY A 344 -11.30 -10.73 -8.78
N SER A 345 -11.98 -11.66 -9.44
CA SER A 345 -13.33 -12.06 -9.00
C SER A 345 -13.28 -12.87 -7.70
N THR A 346 -12.25 -13.70 -7.54
CA THR A 346 -11.94 -14.40 -6.28
C THR A 346 -10.45 -14.32 -5.97
N TRP A 347 -10.13 -14.46 -4.68
CA TRP A 347 -8.75 -14.40 -4.17
C TRP A 347 -8.43 -15.67 -3.38
N SER A 348 -7.22 -16.19 -3.56
CA SER A 348 -6.72 -17.37 -2.83
C SER A 348 -6.67 -17.16 -1.32
N ASP A 349 -6.40 -18.22 -0.56
CA ASP A 349 -5.97 -18.11 0.83
C ASP A 349 -4.69 -17.28 0.96
N PRO A 350 -4.44 -16.67 2.15
CA PRO A 350 -3.26 -15.84 2.34
C PRO A 350 -1.98 -16.67 2.31
N ILE A 351 -0.98 -16.16 1.59
CA ILE A 351 0.40 -16.62 1.59
C ILE A 351 1.18 -15.71 2.54
N THR A 352 1.81 -16.27 3.56
CA THR A 352 2.63 -15.52 4.50
C THR A 352 4.01 -15.23 3.92
N ILE A 353 4.31 -13.94 3.64
CA ILE A 353 5.64 -13.50 3.21
C ILE A 353 6.54 -13.26 4.42
N SER A 354 6.02 -12.61 5.48
CA SER A 354 6.69 -12.41 6.76
C SER A 354 5.69 -12.38 7.91
N ASP A 355 6.16 -12.75 9.13
CA ASP A 355 5.33 -12.90 10.32
C ASP A 355 6.10 -12.56 11.62
N ASP A 356 7.24 -11.88 11.48
CA ASP A 356 8.21 -11.62 12.53
C ASP A 356 8.41 -10.12 12.85
N GLY A 357 7.52 -9.26 12.35
CA GLY A 357 7.52 -7.83 12.62
C GLY A 357 7.32 -7.48 14.10
N ALA A 358 7.91 -6.37 14.55
CA ALA A 358 7.81 -5.93 15.95
C ALA A 358 6.48 -5.25 16.28
N GLY A 359 5.67 -4.85 15.30
CA GLY A 359 4.41 -4.15 15.48
C GLY A 359 3.81 -3.68 14.17
N GLY A 360 2.76 -2.85 14.22
CA GLY A 360 1.98 -2.44 13.05
C GLY A 360 2.64 -1.37 12.17
N ASP A 361 3.84 -0.88 12.49
CA ASP A 361 4.59 0.04 11.63
C ASP A 361 5.40 -0.75 10.61
N LEU A 362 4.71 -1.22 9.58
CA LEU A 362 5.22 -2.11 8.55
C LEU A 362 4.36 -2.05 7.29
N GLY A 363 4.85 -2.67 6.23
CA GLY A 363 4.06 -2.99 5.04
C GLY A 363 4.56 -2.27 3.78
N TYR A 364 3.62 -1.87 2.93
CA TYR A 364 3.88 -1.36 1.59
C TYR A 364 4.72 -2.36 0.78
N PRO A 365 4.33 -3.64 0.78
CA PRO A 365 5.05 -4.63 -0.01
C PRO A 365 4.87 -4.32 -1.49
N SER A 366 5.97 -4.40 -2.23
CA SER A 366 5.99 -4.27 -3.68
C SER A 366 6.72 -5.48 -4.26
N THR A 367 6.12 -6.14 -5.24
CA THR A 367 6.54 -7.45 -5.75
C THR A 367 6.84 -7.39 -7.23
N VAL A 368 7.91 -8.08 -7.66
CA VAL A 368 8.21 -8.32 -9.08
C VAL A 368 8.40 -9.81 -9.33
N GLU A 369 8.11 -10.25 -10.56
CA GLU A 369 8.42 -11.59 -11.04
C GLU A 369 9.81 -11.58 -11.67
N LEU A 370 10.68 -12.48 -11.20
CA LEU A 370 12.06 -12.64 -11.65
C LEU A 370 12.14 -13.45 -12.97
N SER A 371 13.34 -13.62 -13.49
CA SER A 371 13.56 -14.32 -14.77
C SER A 371 13.16 -15.79 -14.72
N ASP A 372 13.37 -16.45 -13.57
CA ASP A 372 13.08 -17.86 -13.32
C ASP A 372 11.61 -18.11 -12.87
N GLY A 373 10.75 -17.09 -12.89
CA GLY A 373 9.36 -17.16 -12.45
C GLY A 373 9.17 -17.08 -10.93
N SER A 374 10.24 -17.01 -10.16
CA SER A 374 10.13 -16.71 -8.72
C SER A 374 9.78 -15.25 -8.48
N LEU A 375 9.41 -14.92 -7.25
CA LEU A 375 8.94 -13.60 -6.84
C LEU A 375 9.94 -12.97 -5.87
N LEU A 376 10.19 -11.68 -6.05
CA LEU A 376 10.89 -10.85 -5.09
C LEU A 376 9.95 -9.77 -4.56
N THR A 377 9.72 -9.78 -3.26
CA THR A 377 8.93 -8.76 -2.57
C THR A 377 9.83 -7.93 -1.67
N VAL A 378 9.69 -6.61 -1.71
CA VAL A 378 10.34 -5.67 -0.78
C VAL A 378 9.29 -4.98 0.06
N TRP A 379 9.61 -4.66 1.32
CA TRP A 379 8.73 -3.92 2.24
C TRP A 379 9.55 -3.19 3.29
N TYR A 380 8.92 -2.38 4.11
CA TYR A 380 9.54 -1.84 5.31
C TYR A 380 8.89 -2.39 6.57
N GLU A 381 9.65 -2.57 7.63
CA GLU A 381 9.13 -2.91 8.95
C GLU A 381 10.15 -2.66 10.07
N ARG A 382 9.63 -2.51 11.29
CA ARG A 382 10.45 -2.51 12.49
C ARG A 382 10.70 -3.95 12.94
N LEU A 383 11.95 -4.27 13.22
CA LEU A 383 12.34 -5.55 13.79
C LEU A 383 12.44 -5.45 15.31
N LYS A 384 12.31 -6.58 16.01
CA LYS A 384 12.50 -6.63 17.47
C LYS A 384 13.90 -6.11 17.82
N GLY A 385 13.96 -5.18 18.77
CA GLY A 385 15.21 -4.56 19.21
C GLY A 385 15.72 -3.43 18.32
N ASN A 386 15.04 -3.10 17.22
CA ASN A 386 15.36 -1.93 16.39
C ASN A 386 14.28 -0.85 16.57
N ASN A 387 14.72 0.38 16.84
CA ASN A 387 13.81 1.53 16.96
C ASN A 387 13.39 2.12 15.61
N HIS A 388 14.13 1.83 14.54
CA HIS A 388 13.86 2.31 13.19
C HIS A 388 13.32 1.19 12.32
N ALA A 389 12.50 1.55 11.34
CA ALA A 389 12.08 0.62 10.31
C ALA A 389 13.18 0.46 9.26
N VAL A 390 13.38 -0.77 8.83
CA VAL A 390 14.36 -1.16 7.82
C VAL A 390 13.67 -1.63 6.56
N LEU A 391 14.35 -1.61 5.43
CA LEU A 391 13.91 -2.30 4.22
C LEU A 391 14.27 -3.78 4.32
N ARG A 392 13.31 -4.63 4.01
CA ARG A 392 13.47 -6.07 3.89
C ARG A 392 13.06 -6.55 2.52
N GLN A 393 13.53 -7.73 2.17
CA GLN A 393 13.06 -8.47 1.00
C GLN A 393 12.82 -9.93 1.33
N ALA A 394 11.93 -10.56 0.55
CA ALA A 394 11.77 -12.01 0.48
C ALA A 394 11.86 -12.46 -0.96
N HIS A 395 12.61 -13.53 -1.19
CA HIS A 395 12.61 -14.31 -2.42
C HIS A 395 11.75 -15.53 -2.17
N TRP A 396 10.73 -15.79 -3.01
CA TRP A 396 9.75 -16.84 -2.77
C TRP A 396 9.08 -17.34 -4.05
N ARG A 397 8.31 -18.43 -3.94
CA ARG A 397 7.55 -19.02 -5.05
C ARG A 397 6.13 -19.34 -4.60
N ILE A 398 5.20 -19.24 -5.53
CA ILE A 398 3.87 -19.86 -5.40
C ILE A 398 4.03 -21.30 -5.84
N ASN A 399 3.57 -22.24 -5.01
CA ASN A 399 3.52 -23.66 -5.37
C ASN A 399 2.15 -23.92 -6.00
N ASP A 400 2.15 -24.42 -7.23
CA ASP A 400 0.92 -24.82 -7.95
C ASP A 400 0.34 -26.14 -7.40
#